data_5bd75f0d4c59d6db03e1e26bf564e5b8
#
_entry.id   5bd75f0d4c59d6db03e1e26bf564e5b8
#
_cell.length_a   1.000
_cell.length_b   1.000
_cell.length_c   1.000
_cell.angle_alpha   90.00
_cell.angle_beta   90.00
_cell.angle_gamma   90.00
#
_symmetry.space_group_name_H-M   'P 1'
#
loop_
_entity.id
_entity.type
_entity.pdbx_description
1 polymer ?
#
loop_
_entity_poly.entity_id
_entity_poly.type
_entity_poly.pdbx_seq_one_letter_code
_entity_poly.pdbx_strand_id
1 'polypeptide(L)'
;IPINMIEEQIKAIIDDIGTDAIKIGMLSNAKIIHCVTKIISIFNKKIPIVLDPVMVAKGGHKLLDIGAEKALINELMPLCTIITPNIPEAEVITGSKINNIIDLEIMGKSIIKMGIDNVLMKGGHLDNDILTDILITKDNTEYFESKKIITKNSHGTGCTLSSAIACGLGQQLSLKESINRAHKYVYKSILNAPNIGKGNGPLNHLIKV
;
A
#
# COMPACT_ATOMS: atom_id res chain seq x y z
N ILE A 1 13.51 -1.73 -17.42
CA ILE A 1 14.82 -1.58 -16.73
C ILE A 1 15.37 -2.98 -16.52
N PRO A 2 16.67 -3.25 -16.83
CA PRO A 2 17.30 -4.54 -16.56
C PRO A 2 17.34 -4.84 -15.05
N ILE A 3 17.22 -6.14 -14.71
CA ILE A 3 17.11 -6.56 -13.29
C ILE A 3 18.38 -6.25 -12.50
N ASN A 4 19.55 -6.44 -13.08
CA ASN A 4 20.83 -6.07 -12.46
C ASN A 4 20.88 -4.56 -12.12
N MET A 5 20.34 -3.70 -12.97
CA MET A 5 20.25 -2.27 -12.71
C MET A 5 19.37 -1.96 -11.48
N ILE A 6 18.24 -2.67 -11.34
CA ILE A 6 17.37 -2.54 -10.16
C ILE A 6 18.13 -2.95 -8.90
N GLU A 7 18.82 -4.08 -8.95
CA GLU A 7 19.61 -4.58 -7.83
C GLU A 7 20.72 -3.60 -7.43
N GLU A 8 21.49 -3.10 -8.41
CA GLU A 8 22.58 -2.15 -8.17
C GLU A 8 22.10 -0.82 -7.60
N GLN A 9 20.99 -0.28 -8.11
CA GLN A 9 20.41 0.96 -7.57
C GLN A 9 19.96 0.82 -6.12
N ILE A 10 19.29 -0.27 -5.76
CA ILE A 10 18.85 -0.51 -4.40
C ILE A 10 20.08 -0.66 -3.48
N LYS A 11 21.07 -1.47 -3.88
CA LYS A 11 22.30 -1.66 -3.11
C LYS A 11 23.06 -0.35 -2.91
N ALA A 12 23.23 0.45 -3.96
CA ALA A 12 23.93 1.73 -3.87
C ALA A 12 23.31 2.67 -2.83
N ILE A 13 21.98 2.74 -2.75
CA ILE A 13 21.30 3.55 -1.74
C ILE A 13 21.48 2.96 -0.33
N ILE A 14 21.35 1.64 -0.21
CA ILE A 14 21.46 0.97 1.10
C ILE A 14 22.87 1.07 1.67
N ASP A 15 23.88 0.85 0.83
CA ASP A 15 25.27 0.78 1.24
C ASP A 15 25.88 2.16 1.54
N ASP A 16 25.44 3.22 0.84
CA ASP A 16 25.98 4.57 0.97
C ASP A 16 25.17 5.44 1.97
N ILE A 17 23.84 5.48 1.79
CA ILE A 17 22.94 6.37 2.55
C ILE A 17 22.26 5.64 3.70
N GLY A 18 21.89 4.37 3.51
CA GLY A 18 20.99 3.63 4.38
C GLY A 18 19.53 3.97 4.12
N THR A 19 18.64 3.40 4.93
CA THR A 19 17.21 3.65 4.86
C THR A 19 16.52 3.35 6.19
N ASP A 20 15.56 4.19 6.57
CA ASP A 20 14.76 4.04 7.80
C ASP A 20 13.41 3.35 7.54
N ALA A 21 12.95 3.34 6.28
CA ALA A 21 11.75 2.63 5.85
C ALA A 21 11.77 2.38 4.34
N ILE A 22 11.05 1.37 3.90
CA ILE A 22 10.90 1.03 2.48
C ILE A 22 9.42 1.05 2.12
N LYS A 23 9.06 1.75 1.03
CA LYS A 23 7.74 1.61 0.39
C LYS A 23 7.90 0.90 -0.93
N ILE A 24 7.12 -0.16 -1.12
CA ILE A 24 7.05 -0.91 -2.37
C ILE A 24 5.68 -0.66 -3.01
N GLY A 25 5.69 -0.29 -4.27
CA GLY A 25 4.48 -0.14 -5.07
C GLY A 25 4.40 -1.18 -6.18
N MET A 26 4.03 -0.75 -7.39
CA MET A 26 3.86 -1.63 -8.54
C MET A 26 5.17 -2.28 -8.98
N LEU A 27 5.18 -3.61 -9.02
CA LEU A 27 6.25 -4.45 -9.55
C LEU A 27 5.70 -5.26 -10.72
N SER A 28 6.15 -5.01 -11.94
CA SER A 28 5.48 -5.48 -13.16
C SER A 28 5.47 -6.99 -13.36
N ASN A 29 6.49 -7.71 -12.90
CA ASN A 29 6.63 -9.15 -13.17
C ASN A 29 7.34 -9.91 -12.05
N ALA A 30 7.23 -11.23 -12.07
CA ALA A 30 7.80 -12.13 -11.07
C ALA A 30 9.32 -11.97 -10.91
N LYS A 31 10.06 -11.75 -12.01
CA LYS A 31 11.52 -11.61 -11.94
C LYS A 31 11.95 -10.38 -11.13
N ILE A 32 11.22 -9.27 -11.26
CA ILE A 32 11.45 -8.06 -10.47
C ILE A 32 11.08 -8.31 -9.01
N ILE A 33 9.95 -8.99 -8.75
CA ILE A 33 9.53 -9.35 -7.40
C ILE A 33 10.60 -10.21 -6.72
N HIS A 34 11.09 -11.26 -7.37
CA HIS A 34 12.18 -12.11 -6.82
C HIS A 34 13.45 -11.30 -6.53
N CYS A 35 13.85 -10.39 -7.43
CA CYS A 35 15.01 -9.53 -7.23
C CYS A 35 14.85 -8.65 -5.98
N VAL A 36 13.73 -7.93 -5.89
CA VAL A 36 13.43 -7.06 -4.74
C VAL A 36 13.34 -7.86 -3.45
N THR A 37 12.63 -8.98 -3.45
CA THR A 37 12.48 -9.90 -2.30
C THR A 37 13.84 -10.36 -1.78
N LYS A 38 14.72 -10.80 -2.67
CA LYS A 38 16.08 -11.23 -2.33
C LYS A 38 16.86 -10.11 -1.63
N ILE A 39 16.78 -8.89 -2.14
CA ILE A 39 17.53 -7.76 -1.57
C ILE A 39 16.98 -7.37 -0.19
N ILE A 40 15.66 -7.22 -0.08
CA ILE A 40 15.06 -6.76 1.18
C ILE A 40 15.10 -7.81 2.29
N SER A 41 15.23 -9.10 1.96
CA SER A 41 15.35 -10.18 2.94
C SER A 41 16.55 -10.02 3.89
N ILE A 42 17.60 -9.30 3.43
CA ILE A 42 18.79 -9.03 4.26
C ILE A 42 18.48 -8.18 5.51
N PHE A 43 17.41 -7.37 5.45
CA PHE A 43 17.01 -6.53 6.59
C PHE A 43 16.36 -7.29 7.74
N ASN A 44 15.88 -8.51 7.48
CA ASN A 44 15.28 -9.40 8.47
C ASN A 44 14.29 -8.66 9.41
N LYS A 45 13.34 -7.92 8.83
CA LYS A 45 12.32 -7.11 9.50
C LYS A 45 12.82 -5.98 10.42
N LYS A 46 14.11 -5.63 10.36
CA LYS A 46 14.67 -4.52 11.15
C LYS A 46 14.24 -3.14 10.62
N ILE A 47 13.94 -3.06 9.33
CA ILE A 47 13.49 -1.85 8.65
C ILE A 47 12.02 -2.05 8.28
N PRO A 48 11.11 -1.12 8.62
CA PRO A 48 9.71 -1.24 8.25
C PRO A 48 9.52 -1.18 6.73
N ILE A 49 8.73 -2.11 6.20
CA ILE A 49 8.43 -2.24 4.78
C ILE A 49 6.92 -2.14 4.59
N VAL A 50 6.47 -1.14 3.83
CA VAL A 50 5.08 -0.93 3.45
C VAL A 50 4.88 -1.37 2.01
N LEU A 51 4.05 -2.39 1.79
CA LEU A 51 3.69 -2.86 0.46
C LEU A 51 2.29 -2.35 0.08
N ASP A 52 2.23 -1.55 -0.98
CA ASP A 52 0.99 -1.25 -1.71
C ASP A 52 0.89 -2.26 -2.85
N PRO A 53 0.04 -3.30 -2.74
CA PRO A 53 0.06 -4.45 -3.66
C PRO A 53 -0.67 -4.13 -4.96
N VAL A 54 -0.16 -3.15 -5.71
CA VAL A 54 -0.78 -2.64 -6.93
C VAL A 54 -0.81 -3.74 -8.01
N MET A 55 -1.99 -4.28 -8.28
CA MET A 55 -2.22 -5.35 -9.25
C MET A 55 -3.01 -4.89 -10.47
N VAL A 56 -3.88 -3.87 -10.29
CA VAL A 56 -4.78 -3.37 -11.32
C VAL A 56 -4.71 -1.86 -11.38
N ALA A 57 -4.59 -1.31 -12.57
CA ALA A 57 -4.68 0.14 -12.78
C ALA A 57 -6.10 0.63 -12.50
N LYS A 58 -6.26 1.93 -12.18
CA LYS A 58 -7.56 2.56 -11.95
C LYS A 58 -8.55 2.41 -13.13
N GLY A 59 -8.04 2.12 -14.33
CA GLY A 59 -8.81 1.81 -15.53
C GLY A 59 -9.13 0.32 -15.73
N GLY A 60 -8.88 -0.56 -14.77
CA GLY A 60 -9.17 -1.99 -14.83
C GLY A 60 -8.13 -2.84 -15.58
N HIS A 61 -7.06 -2.26 -16.10
CA HIS A 61 -6.00 -3.00 -16.77
C HIS A 61 -5.12 -3.72 -15.75
N LYS A 62 -4.89 -5.03 -15.96
CA LYS A 62 -3.91 -5.79 -15.17
C LYS A 62 -2.52 -5.19 -15.33
N LEU A 63 -1.84 -4.94 -14.22
CA LEU A 63 -0.48 -4.40 -14.16
C LEU A 63 0.57 -5.46 -13.87
N LEU A 64 0.16 -6.61 -13.36
CA LEU A 64 1.02 -7.75 -13.07
C LEU A 64 0.95 -8.79 -14.17
N ASP A 65 2.09 -9.33 -14.54
CA ASP A 65 2.22 -10.48 -15.43
C ASP A 65 1.74 -11.78 -14.76
N ILE A 66 1.50 -12.82 -15.60
CA ILE A 66 1.14 -14.16 -15.11
C ILE A 66 2.24 -14.68 -14.18
N GLY A 67 1.84 -15.14 -13.00
CA GLY A 67 2.75 -15.65 -11.97
C GLY A 67 3.32 -14.59 -11.02
N ALA A 68 3.28 -13.30 -11.37
CA ALA A 68 3.72 -12.21 -10.48
C ALA A 68 2.86 -12.10 -9.22
N GLU A 69 1.55 -12.36 -9.31
CA GLU A 69 0.63 -12.41 -8.17
C GLU A 69 1.09 -13.44 -7.11
N LYS A 70 1.46 -14.64 -7.55
CA LYS A 70 1.95 -15.70 -6.66
C LYS A 70 3.27 -15.34 -5.99
N ALA A 71 4.21 -14.77 -6.74
CA ALA A 71 5.48 -14.33 -6.20
C ALA A 71 5.29 -13.20 -5.18
N LEU A 72 4.40 -12.25 -5.46
CA LEU A 72 4.08 -11.17 -4.53
C LEU A 72 3.48 -11.69 -3.22
N ILE A 73 2.49 -12.60 -3.29
CA ILE A 73 1.79 -13.14 -2.13
C ILE A 73 2.69 -14.06 -1.31
N ASN A 74 3.41 -14.98 -1.97
CA ASN A 74 4.12 -16.04 -1.27
C ASN A 74 5.53 -15.66 -0.83
N GLU A 75 6.16 -14.71 -1.49
CA GLU A 75 7.58 -14.40 -1.27
C GLU A 75 7.80 -12.99 -0.71
N LEU A 76 7.15 -11.97 -1.30
CA LEU A 76 7.37 -10.58 -0.90
C LEU A 76 6.52 -10.19 0.31
N MET A 77 5.23 -10.50 0.28
CA MET A 77 4.27 -10.11 1.32
C MET A 77 4.69 -10.52 2.74
N PRO A 78 5.20 -11.74 3.00
CA PRO A 78 5.62 -12.15 4.36
C PRO A 78 6.81 -11.35 4.92
N LEU A 79 7.58 -10.67 4.08
CA LEU A 79 8.71 -9.83 4.51
C LEU A 79 8.27 -8.41 4.92
N CYS A 80 7.04 -8.02 4.57
CA CYS A 80 6.55 -6.66 4.80
C CYS A 80 6.01 -6.48 6.22
N THR A 81 6.19 -5.27 6.75
CA THR A 81 5.59 -4.87 8.03
C THR A 81 4.09 -4.71 7.92
N ILE A 82 3.63 -4.16 6.81
CA ILE A 82 2.21 -3.93 6.52
C ILE A 82 1.96 -3.96 5.02
N ILE A 83 0.80 -4.46 4.63
CA ILE A 83 0.26 -4.29 3.27
C ILE A 83 -0.99 -3.41 3.28
N THR A 84 -1.24 -2.70 2.17
CA THR A 84 -2.35 -1.74 2.07
C THR A 84 -3.26 -2.03 0.87
N PRO A 85 -3.91 -3.20 0.78
CA PRO A 85 -4.74 -3.57 -0.36
C PRO A 85 -6.05 -2.77 -0.39
N ASN A 86 -6.48 -2.38 -1.58
CA ASN A 86 -7.86 -1.98 -1.84
C ASN A 86 -8.75 -3.22 -2.05
N ILE A 87 -10.06 -3.03 -2.20
CA ILE A 87 -11.01 -4.14 -2.35
C ILE A 87 -10.65 -5.04 -3.55
N PRO A 88 -10.45 -4.54 -4.79
CA PRO A 88 -10.04 -5.38 -5.91
C PRO A 88 -8.74 -6.15 -5.67
N GLU A 89 -7.76 -5.54 -5.02
CA GLU A 89 -6.48 -6.19 -4.68
C GLU A 89 -6.67 -7.28 -3.61
N ALA A 90 -7.47 -7.02 -2.59
CA ALA A 90 -7.79 -7.99 -1.56
C ALA A 90 -8.58 -9.19 -2.12
N GLU A 91 -9.50 -8.96 -3.05
CA GLU A 91 -10.23 -10.02 -3.76
C GLU A 91 -9.27 -10.92 -4.56
N VAL A 92 -8.26 -10.35 -5.21
CA VAL A 92 -7.23 -11.14 -5.92
C VAL A 92 -6.39 -11.95 -4.93
N ILE A 93 -5.95 -11.33 -3.83
CA ILE A 93 -5.12 -12.00 -2.81
C ILE A 93 -5.87 -13.17 -2.15
N THR A 94 -7.15 -12.99 -1.83
CA THR A 94 -7.94 -13.98 -1.07
C THR A 94 -8.73 -14.94 -1.95
N GLY A 95 -8.93 -14.61 -3.21
CA GLY A 95 -9.82 -15.34 -4.12
C GLY A 95 -11.32 -15.22 -3.80
N SER A 96 -11.72 -14.26 -2.96
CA SER A 96 -13.08 -14.08 -2.45
C SER A 96 -13.61 -12.69 -2.76
N LYS A 97 -14.93 -12.54 -2.85
CA LYS A 97 -15.60 -11.25 -3.10
C LYS A 97 -15.87 -10.48 -1.81
N ILE A 98 -15.79 -9.15 -1.88
CA ILE A 98 -16.04 -8.21 -0.78
C ILE A 98 -17.20 -7.30 -1.19
N ASN A 99 -18.31 -7.39 -0.45
CA ASN A 99 -19.53 -6.63 -0.72
C ASN A 99 -19.84 -5.56 0.35
N ASN A 100 -19.28 -5.72 1.53
CA ASN A 100 -19.55 -4.85 2.67
C ASN A 100 -18.35 -4.79 3.62
N ILE A 101 -18.48 -3.98 4.69
CA ILE A 101 -17.43 -3.74 5.67
C ILE A 101 -17.08 -5.00 6.49
N ILE A 102 -18.04 -5.90 6.70
CA ILE A 102 -17.83 -7.15 7.45
C ILE A 102 -16.97 -8.09 6.59
N ASP A 103 -17.28 -8.21 5.31
CA ASP A 103 -16.48 -9.00 4.38
C ASP A 103 -15.04 -8.45 4.32
N LEU A 104 -14.90 -7.12 4.30
CA LEU A 104 -13.59 -6.45 4.29
C LEU A 104 -12.75 -6.84 5.51
N GLU A 105 -13.33 -6.86 6.71
CA GLU A 105 -12.66 -7.30 7.94
C GLU A 105 -12.31 -8.79 7.90
N ILE A 106 -13.24 -9.64 7.47
CA ILE A 106 -13.02 -11.10 7.36
C ILE A 106 -11.87 -11.39 6.38
N MET A 107 -11.86 -10.73 5.23
CA MET A 107 -10.79 -10.91 4.23
C MET A 107 -9.43 -10.41 4.75
N GLY A 108 -9.40 -9.30 5.47
CA GLY A 108 -8.18 -8.82 6.12
C GLY A 108 -7.62 -9.83 7.13
N LYS A 109 -8.48 -10.44 7.95
CA LYS A 109 -8.09 -11.54 8.85
C LYS A 109 -7.58 -12.77 8.09
N SER A 110 -8.14 -13.05 6.91
CA SER A 110 -7.66 -14.12 6.04
C SER A 110 -6.26 -13.82 5.51
N ILE A 111 -5.98 -12.57 5.13
CA ILE A 111 -4.65 -12.14 4.67
C ILE A 111 -3.61 -12.26 5.80
N ILE A 112 -3.95 -11.90 7.05
CA ILE A 112 -3.06 -12.10 8.22
C ILE A 112 -2.62 -13.58 8.32
N LYS A 113 -3.53 -14.53 8.09
CA LYS A 113 -3.20 -15.97 8.12
C LYS A 113 -2.24 -16.42 7.02
N MET A 114 -2.03 -15.60 5.98
CA MET A 114 -1.05 -15.86 4.93
C MET A 114 0.39 -15.47 5.31
N GLY A 115 0.62 -15.01 6.56
CA GLY A 115 1.96 -14.77 7.11
C GLY A 115 2.41 -13.32 7.17
N ILE A 116 1.51 -12.36 6.94
CA ILE A 116 1.79 -10.93 7.18
C ILE A 116 1.39 -10.52 8.59
N ASP A 117 2.11 -9.58 9.20
CA ASP A 117 1.82 -9.15 10.57
C ASP A 117 0.69 -8.12 10.65
N ASN A 118 0.55 -7.24 9.65
CA ASN A 118 -0.45 -6.16 9.64
C ASN A 118 -1.02 -5.92 8.24
N VAL A 119 -2.31 -5.61 8.17
CA VAL A 119 -3.02 -5.29 6.92
C VAL A 119 -3.86 -4.04 7.14
N LEU A 120 -3.72 -3.04 6.28
CA LEU A 120 -4.64 -1.91 6.18
C LEU A 120 -5.56 -2.13 4.98
N MET A 121 -6.77 -2.64 5.22
CA MET A 121 -7.79 -2.84 4.21
C MET A 121 -8.41 -1.49 3.82
N LYS A 122 -8.26 -1.08 2.55
CA LYS A 122 -8.81 0.21 2.06
C LYS A 122 -10.26 0.04 1.61
N GLY A 123 -11.21 0.65 2.34
CA GLY A 123 -12.66 0.55 2.08
C GLY A 123 -13.20 1.53 1.04
N GLY A 124 -12.37 2.31 0.39
CA GLY A 124 -12.76 3.40 -0.52
C GLY A 124 -13.60 3.02 -1.75
N HIS A 125 -13.78 1.74 -2.01
CA HIS A 125 -14.62 1.23 -3.11
C HIS A 125 -16.04 0.85 -2.64
N LEU A 126 -16.33 0.91 -1.34
CA LEU A 126 -17.70 0.73 -0.84
C LEU A 126 -18.53 2.00 -1.13
N ASP A 127 -19.79 1.81 -1.46
CA ASP A 127 -20.69 2.91 -1.80
C ASP A 127 -21.30 3.54 -0.54
N ASN A 128 -20.46 4.25 0.22
CA ASN A 128 -20.82 4.94 1.45
C ASN A 128 -20.29 6.38 1.43
N ASP A 129 -20.95 7.29 2.13
CA ASP A 129 -20.50 8.68 2.34
C ASP A 129 -19.28 8.76 3.28
N ILE A 130 -19.06 7.72 4.07
CA ILE A 130 -17.91 7.57 4.97
C ILE A 130 -16.99 6.51 4.39
N LEU A 131 -15.75 6.91 4.18
CA LEU A 131 -14.64 6.01 3.86
C LEU A 131 -14.17 5.35 5.15
N THR A 132 -14.18 4.02 5.20
CA THR A 132 -13.68 3.27 6.36
C THR A 132 -12.54 2.36 5.91
N ASP A 133 -11.32 2.66 6.36
CA ASP A 133 -10.19 1.75 6.23
C ASP A 133 -10.04 0.97 7.55
N ILE A 134 -9.61 -0.29 7.47
CA ILE A 134 -9.52 -1.18 8.64
C ILE A 134 -8.08 -1.66 8.79
N LEU A 135 -7.43 -1.29 9.89
CA LEU A 135 -6.17 -1.90 10.30
C LEU A 135 -6.47 -3.19 11.06
N ILE A 136 -5.94 -4.29 10.55
CA ILE A 136 -6.03 -5.60 11.15
C ILE A 136 -4.62 -6.07 11.48
N THR A 137 -4.41 -6.40 12.73
CA THR A 137 -3.20 -7.01 13.25
C THR A 137 -3.51 -8.43 13.76
N LYS A 138 -2.53 -9.14 14.29
CA LYS A 138 -2.77 -10.44 14.92
C LYS A 138 -3.71 -10.34 16.13
N ASP A 139 -3.63 -9.21 16.86
CA ASP A 139 -4.26 -9.07 18.18
C ASP A 139 -5.42 -8.08 18.19
N ASN A 140 -5.52 -7.19 17.18
CA ASN A 140 -6.45 -6.08 17.21
C ASN A 140 -7.00 -5.72 15.82
N THR A 141 -8.18 -5.08 15.83
CA THR A 141 -8.80 -4.45 14.65
C THR A 141 -9.15 -3.01 14.99
N GLU A 142 -8.71 -2.07 14.17
CA GLU A 142 -8.97 -0.63 14.34
C GLU A 142 -9.55 -0.04 13.05
N TYR A 143 -10.52 0.85 13.20
CA TYR A 143 -11.22 1.51 12.10
C TYR A 143 -10.77 2.95 11.97
N PHE A 144 -10.53 3.38 10.74
CA PHE A 144 -10.14 4.75 10.38
C PHE A 144 -11.18 5.31 9.44
N GLU A 145 -11.94 6.28 9.93
CA GLU A 145 -13.07 6.85 9.19
C GLU A 145 -12.75 8.27 8.70
N SER A 146 -13.19 8.58 7.51
CA SER A 146 -13.12 9.92 6.92
C SER A 146 -14.30 10.17 6.00
N LYS A 147 -14.69 11.44 5.82
CA LYS A 147 -15.72 11.80 4.85
C LYS A 147 -15.20 11.58 3.43
N LYS A 148 -16.03 10.97 2.58
CA LYS A 148 -15.73 10.81 1.16
C LYS A 148 -15.71 12.18 0.48
N ILE A 149 -14.64 12.48 -0.23
CA ILE A 149 -14.51 13.70 -1.02
C ILE A 149 -14.91 13.36 -2.46
N ILE A 150 -15.98 14.00 -2.95
CA ILE A 150 -16.41 13.84 -4.34
C ILE A 150 -15.50 14.70 -5.21
N THR A 151 -14.57 14.07 -5.92
CA THR A 151 -13.60 14.76 -6.78
C THR A 151 -13.09 13.86 -7.90
N LYS A 152 -12.69 14.48 -9.02
CA LYS A 152 -11.93 13.80 -10.07
C LYS A 152 -10.43 13.69 -9.76
N ASN A 153 -9.93 14.49 -8.82
CA ASN A 153 -8.51 14.59 -8.49
C ASN A 153 -8.11 13.54 -7.44
N SER A 154 -8.12 12.29 -7.83
CA SER A 154 -7.87 11.14 -6.94
C SER A 154 -6.77 10.21 -7.47
N HIS A 155 -6.00 10.66 -8.48
CA HIS A 155 -4.88 9.89 -9.00
C HIS A 155 -3.72 9.86 -7.98
N GLY A 156 -3.25 8.66 -7.66
CA GLY A 156 -2.14 8.47 -6.73
C GLY A 156 -2.52 8.44 -5.24
N THR A 157 -3.80 8.46 -4.86
CA THR A 157 -4.27 8.45 -3.46
C THR A 157 -3.70 7.26 -2.68
N GLY A 158 -3.82 6.03 -3.20
CA GLY A 158 -3.31 4.83 -2.54
C GLY A 158 -1.78 4.84 -2.38
N CYS A 159 -1.08 5.18 -3.46
CA CYS A 159 0.39 5.29 -3.43
C CYS A 159 0.88 6.37 -2.44
N THR A 160 0.15 7.49 -2.35
CA THR A 160 0.46 8.56 -1.39
C THR A 160 0.21 8.11 0.04
N LEU A 161 -0.90 7.41 0.30
CA LEU A 161 -1.22 6.85 1.62
C LEU A 161 -0.10 5.91 2.10
N SER A 162 0.24 4.92 1.30
CA SER A 162 1.27 3.94 1.63
C SER A 162 2.66 4.56 1.82
N SER A 163 3.01 5.58 1.01
CA SER A 163 4.27 6.32 1.18
C SER A 163 4.29 7.15 2.46
N ALA A 164 3.17 7.80 2.81
CA ALA A 164 3.06 8.58 4.05
C ALA A 164 3.11 7.68 5.29
N ILE A 165 2.55 6.46 5.22
CA ILE A 165 2.69 5.45 6.29
C ILE A 165 4.16 5.06 6.45
N ALA A 166 4.87 4.77 5.35
CA ALA A 166 6.29 4.43 5.39
C ALA A 166 7.13 5.56 6.01
N CYS A 167 6.86 6.82 5.64
CA CYS A 167 7.51 7.98 6.27
C CYS A 167 7.25 8.06 7.79
N GLY A 168 6.03 7.73 8.24
CA GLY A 168 5.71 7.67 9.67
C GLY A 168 6.51 6.63 10.41
N LEU A 169 6.54 5.42 9.87
CA LEU A 169 7.28 4.30 10.44
C LEU A 169 8.80 4.56 10.45
N GLY A 170 9.34 5.15 9.39
CA GLY A 170 10.75 5.56 9.33
C GLY A 170 11.12 6.65 10.34
N GLN A 171 10.14 7.45 10.78
CA GLN A 171 10.28 8.41 11.88
C GLN A 171 9.95 7.81 13.26
N GLN A 172 9.87 6.48 13.36
CA GLN A 172 9.62 5.72 14.59
C GLN A 172 8.24 5.99 15.23
N LEU A 173 7.28 6.50 14.47
CA LEU A 173 5.88 6.55 14.93
C LEU A 173 5.32 5.13 14.99
N SER A 174 4.38 4.91 15.91
CA SER A 174 3.59 3.67 15.92
C SER A 174 2.82 3.51 14.61
N LEU A 175 2.42 2.28 14.30
CA LEU A 175 1.64 1.98 13.10
C LEU A 175 0.33 2.80 13.05
N LYS A 176 -0.37 2.88 14.17
CA LYS A 176 -1.61 3.67 14.32
C LYS A 176 -1.38 5.17 14.07
N GLU A 177 -0.34 5.76 14.65
CA GLU A 177 0.01 7.17 14.46
C GLU A 177 0.41 7.44 13.01
N SER A 178 1.19 6.53 12.39
CA SER A 178 1.60 6.61 10.99
C SER A 178 0.39 6.61 10.05
N ILE A 179 -0.60 5.73 10.29
CA ILE A 179 -1.82 5.65 9.50
C ILE A 179 -2.68 6.91 9.72
N ASN A 180 -2.90 7.36 10.95
CA ASN A 180 -3.66 8.57 11.24
C ASN A 180 -3.07 9.81 10.56
N ARG A 181 -1.75 9.96 10.61
CA ARG A 181 -1.06 11.07 9.94
C ARG A 181 -1.18 10.96 8.41
N ALA A 182 -1.02 9.77 7.86
CA ALA A 182 -1.15 9.52 6.43
C ALA A 182 -2.57 9.84 5.92
N HIS A 183 -3.61 9.45 6.65
CA HIS A 183 -5.00 9.80 6.33
C HIS A 183 -5.22 11.32 6.30
N LYS A 184 -4.76 12.04 7.34
CA LYS A 184 -4.86 13.50 7.38
C LYS A 184 -4.14 14.15 6.21
N TYR A 185 -2.94 13.67 5.87
CA TYR A 185 -2.16 14.16 4.74
C TYR A 185 -2.89 13.95 3.42
N VAL A 186 -3.34 12.73 3.15
CA VAL A 186 -4.06 12.39 1.92
C VAL A 186 -5.36 13.19 1.80
N TYR A 187 -6.15 13.28 2.87
CA TYR A 187 -7.39 14.05 2.89
C TYR A 187 -7.16 15.51 2.52
N LYS A 188 -6.18 16.17 3.18
CA LYS A 188 -5.82 17.57 2.85
C LYS A 188 -5.27 17.70 1.43
N SER A 189 -4.49 16.72 0.96
CA SER A 189 -3.92 16.71 -0.41
C SER A 189 -5.00 16.62 -1.49
N ILE A 190 -6.09 15.89 -1.24
CA ILE A 190 -7.26 15.83 -2.11
C ILE A 190 -8.03 17.15 -2.09
N LEU A 191 -8.32 17.69 -0.91
CA LEU A 191 -9.08 18.96 -0.76
C LEU A 191 -8.40 20.13 -1.46
N ASN A 192 -7.07 20.16 -1.48
CA ASN A 192 -6.27 21.22 -2.09
C ASN A 192 -5.71 20.84 -3.45
N ALA A 193 -6.29 19.87 -4.11
CA ALA A 193 -5.83 19.41 -5.42
C ALA A 193 -5.88 20.53 -6.47
N PRO A 194 -4.87 20.67 -7.34
CA PRO A 194 -4.71 21.83 -8.22
C PRO A 194 -5.64 21.85 -9.43
N ASN A 195 -6.51 20.85 -9.61
CA ASN A 195 -7.44 20.71 -10.75
C ASN A 195 -6.76 20.77 -12.13
N ILE A 196 -5.61 20.12 -12.27
CA ILE A 196 -4.84 20.08 -13.52
C ILE A 196 -5.26 18.89 -14.37
N GLY A 197 -5.40 19.11 -15.67
CA GLY A 197 -5.73 18.07 -16.67
C GLY A 197 -7.22 17.78 -16.83
N LYS A 198 -7.54 16.98 -17.87
CA LYS A 198 -8.91 16.62 -18.24
C LYS A 198 -9.36 15.29 -17.63
N GLY A 199 -8.45 14.42 -17.26
CA GLY A 199 -8.72 13.12 -16.64
C GLY A 199 -8.72 13.15 -15.11
N ASN A 200 -8.32 12.04 -14.49
CA ASN A 200 -8.12 11.98 -13.05
C ASN A 200 -6.90 12.85 -12.65
N GLY A 201 -7.17 13.99 -12.02
CA GLY A 201 -6.15 14.95 -11.65
C GLY A 201 -5.28 14.48 -10.49
N PRO A 202 -4.08 15.11 -10.31
CA PRO A 202 -3.16 14.78 -9.22
C PRO A 202 -3.63 15.36 -7.89
N LEU A 203 -3.07 14.81 -6.80
CA LEU A 203 -3.14 15.38 -5.46
C LEU A 203 -2.21 16.60 -5.35
N ASN A 204 -2.43 17.43 -4.34
CA ASN A 204 -1.46 18.44 -3.95
C ASN A 204 -0.51 17.86 -2.88
N HIS A 205 0.73 17.59 -3.27
CA HIS A 205 1.75 17.05 -2.35
C HIS A 205 2.45 18.11 -1.50
N LEU A 206 2.21 19.42 -1.74
CA LEU A 206 2.81 20.52 -1.00
C LEU A 206 2.00 20.92 0.25
N ILE A 207 1.40 19.94 0.92
CA ILE A 207 0.57 20.14 2.12
C ILE A 207 1.37 19.83 3.38
N LYS A 208 1.31 20.76 4.35
CA LYS A 208 1.84 20.53 5.70
C LYS A 208 0.78 19.86 6.59
N VAL A 209 1.18 18.87 7.37
CA VAL A 209 0.32 18.09 8.30
C VAL A 209 0.88 18.16 9.71
#